data_483b9e1b5357f892f49a02286c9ea697
#
_entry.id   483b9e1b5357f892f49a02286c9ea697
#
_cell.length_a   1.000
_cell.length_b   1.000
_cell.length_c   1.000
_cell.angle_alpha   90.00
_cell.angle_beta   90.00
_cell.angle_gamma   90.00
#
_symmetry.space_group_name_H-M   'P 1'
#
loop_
_entity.id
_entity.type
_entity.pdbx_description
1 polymer ?
#
loop_
_entity_poly.entity_id
_entity_poly.type
_entity_poly.pdbx_seq_one_letter_code
_entity_poly.pdbx_strand_id
1 'polypeptide(L)'
;GLGDVYKRQGQSLAALPGFSLIGHLVLALLLGMVIQVCRPVTLAARESTGFIANKFLRAGIIFLGFKLNLIVLVSAGLQSLEAAVFVVAIMIPLNYAAARFLRVDHTLALLTACGCSICGAAAVMGVSGALKAKADQSVLAVAIVAILGTVFTLIEVFAQPILGFTDSQFGVMAGLSLHEIAHAVAAGGSAGPVGTDSAIIAKLSRVLLLAPVAIILGIVEAWRQRRQSQDRDQKFKVPIPWFMGGFIAASAIGSYIPAIGLAVPMLVKIAYLILGMAMAALGLNVNFSVIAKEGVRPMVSAITCSFVILALSWFI
;
A
#
# COMPACT_ATOMS: atom_id res chain seq x y z
N GLY A 1 9.70 8.69 -21.59
CA GLY A 1 9.80 9.84 -20.67
C GLY A 1 10.57 9.49 -19.39
N LEU A 2 10.81 10.48 -18.52
CA LEU A 2 11.54 10.32 -17.26
C LEU A 2 11.03 9.13 -16.40
N GLY A 3 9.72 8.90 -16.35
CA GLY A 3 9.11 7.79 -15.61
C GLY A 3 9.53 6.39 -16.10
N ASP A 4 9.74 6.22 -17.42
CA ASP A 4 10.18 4.95 -18.00
C ASP A 4 11.64 4.66 -17.68
N VAL A 5 12.48 5.69 -17.66
CA VAL A 5 13.89 5.59 -17.29
C VAL A 5 14.01 5.14 -15.84
N TYR A 6 13.29 5.75 -14.92
CA TYR A 6 13.35 5.41 -13.50
C TYR A 6 12.82 4.01 -13.20
N LYS A 7 11.80 3.56 -13.92
CA LYS A 7 11.33 2.20 -13.77
C LYS A 7 12.35 1.16 -14.26
N ARG A 8 12.93 1.37 -15.45
CA ARG A 8 13.97 0.46 -15.96
C ARG A 8 15.16 0.41 -15.01
N GLN A 9 15.57 1.56 -14.46
CA GLN A 9 16.62 1.63 -13.46
C GLN A 9 16.24 0.89 -12.17
N GLY A 10 15.00 1.07 -11.67
CA GLY A 10 14.49 0.34 -10.50
C GLY A 10 14.44 -1.17 -10.72
N GLN A 11 14.03 -1.63 -11.91
CA GLN A 11 14.04 -3.05 -12.27
C GLN A 11 15.46 -3.62 -12.43
N SER A 12 16.36 -2.85 -13.01
CA SER A 12 17.77 -3.25 -13.15
C SER A 12 18.49 -3.31 -11.82
N LEU A 13 18.21 -2.37 -10.91
CA LEU A 13 18.74 -2.37 -9.55
C LEU A 13 18.16 -3.52 -8.72
N ALA A 14 16.87 -3.86 -8.87
CA ALA A 14 16.26 -5.00 -8.20
C ALA A 14 16.83 -6.35 -8.66
N ALA A 15 17.46 -6.40 -9.83
CA ALA A 15 18.15 -7.60 -10.33
C ALA A 15 19.54 -7.81 -9.68
N LEU A 16 20.07 -6.82 -8.97
CA LEU A 16 21.32 -6.96 -8.23
C LEU A 16 21.10 -7.78 -6.95
N PRO A 17 22.07 -8.63 -6.56
CA PRO A 17 21.99 -9.40 -5.29
C PRO A 17 21.80 -8.44 -4.11
N GLY A 18 20.78 -8.66 -3.30
CA GLY A 18 20.41 -7.83 -2.16
C GLY A 18 19.35 -6.76 -2.44
N PHE A 19 19.16 -6.28 -3.67
CA PHE A 19 18.11 -5.32 -4.01
C PHE A 19 16.78 -5.97 -4.41
N SER A 20 16.78 -7.25 -4.73
CA SER A 20 15.57 -8.03 -5.03
C SER A 20 14.59 -8.07 -3.85
N LEU A 21 15.09 -7.98 -2.61
CA LEU A 21 14.30 -7.95 -1.37
C LEU A 21 13.55 -6.63 -1.18
N ILE A 22 14.05 -5.52 -1.73
CA ILE A 22 13.46 -4.18 -1.53
C ILE A 22 12.22 -3.97 -2.42
N GLY A 23 12.08 -4.74 -3.48
CA GLY A 23 10.99 -4.58 -4.44
C GLY A 23 11.16 -3.35 -5.36
N HIS A 24 10.87 -3.53 -6.64
CA HIS A 24 11.10 -2.50 -7.68
C HIS A 24 10.25 -1.22 -7.50
N LEU A 25 9.09 -1.31 -6.83
CA LEU A 25 8.24 -0.15 -6.56
C LEU A 25 8.84 0.76 -5.49
N VAL A 26 9.42 0.16 -4.44
CA VAL A 26 10.13 0.90 -3.39
C VAL A 26 11.41 1.52 -3.93
N LEU A 27 12.17 0.78 -4.75
CA LEU A 27 13.35 1.33 -5.43
C LEU A 27 12.98 2.52 -6.33
N ALA A 28 11.87 2.47 -7.04
CA ALA A 28 11.38 3.59 -7.84
C ALA A 28 11.04 4.82 -6.97
N LEU A 29 10.43 4.62 -5.80
CA LEU A 29 10.18 5.67 -4.81
C LEU A 29 11.49 6.28 -4.31
N LEU A 30 12.42 5.44 -3.85
CA LEU A 30 13.73 5.88 -3.33
C LEU A 30 14.55 6.62 -4.38
N LEU A 31 14.57 6.15 -5.62
CA LEU A 31 15.21 6.85 -6.74
C LEU A 31 14.57 8.23 -6.97
N GLY A 32 13.24 8.33 -6.92
CA GLY A 32 12.53 9.60 -6.96
C GLY A 32 12.97 10.55 -5.84
N MET A 33 13.11 10.03 -4.61
CA MET A 33 13.59 10.79 -3.45
C MET A 33 15.04 11.29 -3.62
N VAL A 34 15.94 10.45 -4.17
CA VAL A 34 17.34 10.85 -4.43
C VAL A 34 17.40 11.94 -5.51
N ILE A 35 16.64 11.78 -6.58
CA ILE A 35 16.65 12.75 -7.70
C ILE A 35 16.02 14.07 -7.29
N GLN A 36 15.12 14.07 -6.31
CA GLN A 36 14.55 15.30 -5.75
C GLN A 36 15.62 16.25 -5.20
N VAL A 37 16.78 15.76 -4.79
CA VAL A 37 17.92 16.61 -4.36
C VAL A 37 18.41 17.50 -5.52
N CYS A 38 18.22 17.07 -6.78
CA CYS A 38 18.53 17.86 -7.96
C CYS A 38 17.42 18.88 -8.26
N ARG A 39 17.50 20.06 -7.67
CA ARG A 39 16.51 21.16 -7.78
C ARG A 39 16.02 21.48 -9.20
N PRO A 40 16.88 21.57 -10.26
CA PRO A 40 16.39 21.90 -11.61
C PRO A 40 15.44 20.85 -12.16
N VAL A 41 15.64 19.55 -11.85
CA VAL A 41 14.78 18.45 -12.30
C VAL A 41 13.43 18.51 -11.61
N THR A 42 13.41 18.81 -10.31
CA THR A 42 12.17 18.86 -9.51
C THR A 42 11.29 20.04 -9.89
N LEU A 43 11.87 21.19 -10.19
CA LEU A 43 11.11 22.36 -10.64
C LEU A 43 10.45 22.14 -12.01
N ALA A 44 11.17 21.54 -12.96
CA ALA A 44 10.65 21.21 -14.28
C ALA A 44 9.56 20.11 -14.27
N ALA A 45 9.63 19.19 -13.30
CA ALA A 45 8.72 18.05 -13.20
C ALA A 45 7.50 18.29 -12.30
N ARG A 46 7.43 19.36 -11.54
CA ARG A 46 6.48 19.57 -10.44
C ARG A 46 5.00 19.50 -10.84
N GLU A 47 4.63 20.05 -11.97
CA GLU A 47 3.24 20.01 -12.45
C GLU A 47 2.84 18.59 -12.90
N SER A 48 3.75 17.90 -13.59
CA SER A 48 3.51 16.57 -14.15
C SER A 48 3.53 15.48 -13.08
N THR A 49 4.36 15.60 -12.04
CA THR A 49 4.50 14.59 -10.98
C THR A 49 3.25 14.44 -10.14
N GLY A 50 2.52 15.51 -9.85
CA GLY A 50 1.26 15.45 -9.12
C GLY A 50 0.17 14.69 -9.88
N PHE A 51 0.07 14.91 -11.19
CA PHE A 51 -0.85 14.19 -12.07
C PHE A 51 -0.48 12.69 -12.15
N ILE A 52 0.79 12.39 -12.40
CA ILE A 52 1.29 11.01 -12.51
C ILE A 52 1.08 10.26 -11.20
N ALA A 53 1.47 10.84 -10.05
CA ALA A 53 1.31 10.24 -8.75
C ALA A 53 -0.15 9.85 -8.47
N ASN A 54 -1.12 10.72 -8.80
CA ASN A 54 -2.53 10.46 -8.51
C ASN A 54 -3.23 9.57 -9.54
N LYS A 55 -3.10 9.88 -10.83
CA LYS A 55 -3.84 9.20 -11.89
C LYS A 55 -3.26 7.82 -12.21
N PHE A 56 -1.94 7.73 -12.29
CA PHE A 56 -1.26 6.46 -12.60
C PHE A 56 -1.36 5.48 -11.44
N LEU A 57 -1.31 5.96 -10.19
CA LEU A 57 -1.53 5.07 -9.05
C LEU A 57 -2.91 4.42 -9.11
N ARG A 58 -3.96 5.20 -9.34
CA ARG A 58 -5.34 4.70 -9.46
C ARG A 58 -5.50 3.73 -10.63
N ALA A 59 -4.96 4.08 -11.81
CA ALA A 59 -4.96 3.20 -12.97
C ALA A 59 -4.20 1.90 -12.69
N GLY A 60 -3.00 1.99 -12.08
CA GLY A 60 -2.21 0.83 -11.71
C GLY A 60 -2.93 -0.10 -10.73
N ILE A 61 -3.67 0.45 -9.77
CA ILE A 61 -4.50 -0.34 -8.84
C ILE A 61 -5.62 -1.07 -9.61
N ILE A 62 -6.31 -0.39 -10.54
CA ILE A 62 -7.34 -1.03 -11.38
C ILE A 62 -6.77 -2.22 -12.15
N PHE A 63 -5.64 -2.01 -12.86
CA PHE A 63 -5.00 -3.09 -13.61
C PHE A 63 -4.46 -4.21 -12.72
N LEU A 64 -4.07 -3.91 -11.48
CA LEU A 64 -3.66 -4.92 -10.52
C LEU A 64 -4.82 -5.85 -10.13
N GLY A 65 -6.07 -5.40 -10.28
CA GLY A 65 -7.26 -6.22 -10.11
C GLY A 65 -7.24 -7.50 -10.94
N PHE A 66 -6.68 -7.48 -12.14
CA PHE A 66 -6.55 -8.69 -12.97
C PHE A 66 -5.66 -9.78 -12.33
N LYS A 67 -4.81 -9.44 -11.36
CA LYS A 67 -4.01 -10.41 -10.61
C LYS A 67 -4.83 -11.15 -9.56
N LEU A 68 -5.92 -10.54 -9.06
CA LEU A 68 -6.78 -11.13 -8.06
C LEU A 68 -7.77 -12.09 -8.74
N ASN A 69 -7.61 -13.38 -8.50
CA ASN A 69 -8.59 -14.38 -8.92
C ASN A 69 -9.66 -14.54 -7.83
N LEU A 70 -10.87 -14.03 -8.09
CA LEU A 70 -11.99 -14.09 -7.14
C LEU A 70 -12.44 -15.51 -6.86
N ILE A 71 -12.31 -16.41 -7.82
CA ILE A 71 -12.68 -17.83 -7.65
C ILE A 71 -11.74 -18.49 -6.65
N VAL A 72 -10.43 -18.27 -6.81
CA VAL A 72 -9.40 -18.75 -5.86
C VAL A 72 -9.59 -18.10 -4.50
N LEU A 73 -9.90 -16.81 -4.47
CA LEU A 73 -10.15 -16.10 -3.22
C LEU A 73 -11.35 -16.66 -2.46
N VAL A 74 -12.43 -17.01 -3.14
CA VAL A 74 -13.64 -17.58 -2.51
C VAL A 74 -13.43 -19.04 -2.13
N SER A 75 -12.74 -19.83 -2.95
CA SER A 75 -12.58 -21.28 -2.72
C SER A 75 -11.48 -21.64 -1.71
N ALA A 76 -10.34 -20.93 -1.77
CA ALA A 76 -9.17 -21.21 -0.92
C ALA A 76 -8.84 -20.04 0.04
N GLY A 77 -9.45 -18.88 -0.15
CA GLY A 77 -9.09 -17.63 0.52
C GLY A 77 -10.08 -17.15 1.57
N LEU A 78 -11.17 -17.90 1.86
CA LEU A 78 -12.14 -17.44 2.87
C LEU A 78 -11.48 -17.28 4.24
N GLN A 79 -10.64 -18.22 4.64
CA GLN A 79 -9.85 -18.12 5.87
C GLN A 79 -8.89 -16.93 5.83
N SER A 80 -8.21 -16.70 4.70
CA SER A 80 -7.34 -15.53 4.53
C SER A 80 -8.12 -14.22 4.53
N LEU A 81 -9.36 -14.22 4.04
CA LEU A 81 -10.23 -13.05 4.09
C LEU A 81 -10.72 -12.77 5.51
N GLU A 82 -11.13 -13.79 6.25
CA GLU A 82 -11.51 -13.68 7.66
C GLU A 82 -10.34 -13.13 8.50
N ALA A 83 -9.15 -13.70 8.32
CA ALA A 83 -7.93 -13.23 8.94
C ALA A 83 -7.61 -11.77 8.57
N ALA A 84 -7.77 -11.42 7.30
CA ALA A 84 -7.56 -10.04 6.83
C ALA A 84 -8.57 -9.06 7.46
N VAL A 85 -9.86 -9.44 7.55
CA VAL A 85 -10.88 -8.62 8.22
C VAL A 85 -10.52 -8.41 9.69
N PHE A 86 -10.14 -9.48 10.39
CA PHE A 86 -9.74 -9.41 11.79
C PHE A 86 -8.54 -8.49 12.00
N VAL A 87 -7.47 -8.69 11.21
CA VAL A 87 -6.26 -7.86 11.27
C VAL A 87 -6.58 -6.39 10.98
N VAL A 88 -7.31 -6.09 9.92
CA VAL A 88 -7.62 -4.71 9.51
C VAL A 88 -8.51 -4.03 10.54
N ALA A 89 -9.53 -4.74 11.06
CA ALA A 89 -10.46 -4.20 12.05
C ALA A 89 -9.77 -3.85 13.39
N ILE A 90 -8.76 -4.60 13.79
CA ILE A 90 -7.97 -4.33 14.99
C ILE A 90 -6.90 -3.29 14.73
N MET A 91 -6.16 -3.44 13.64
CA MET A 91 -4.96 -2.65 13.43
C MET A 91 -5.22 -1.20 13.03
N ILE A 92 -6.32 -0.89 12.32
CA ILE A 92 -6.63 0.50 12.00
C ILE A 92 -6.92 1.32 13.27
N PRO A 93 -7.84 0.93 14.17
CA PRO A 93 -8.08 1.65 15.41
C PRO A 93 -6.85 1.70 16.32
N LEU A 94 -6.12 0.60 16.43
CA LEU A 94 -4.92 0.53 17.27
C LEU A 94 -3.82 1.47 16.78
N ASN A 95 -3.51 1.44 15.50
CA ASN A 95 -2.49 2.30 14.91
C ASN A 95 -2.90 3.78 14.98
N TYR A 96 -4.19 4.07 14.72
CA TYR A 96 -4.71 5.42 14.90
C TYR A 96 -4.59 5.88 16.35
N ALA A 97 -4.99 5.06 17.33
CA ALA A 97 -4.89 5.40 18.75
C ALA A 97 -3.44 5.62 19.20
N ALA A 98 -2.51 4.76 18.78
CA ALA A 98 -1.09 4.91 19.06
C ALA A 98 -0.52 6.20 18.47
N ALA A 99 -0.86 6.52 17.21
CA ALA A 99 -0.44 7.77 16.58
C ALA A 99 -1.01 9.00 17.28
N ARG A 100 -2.28 8.96 17.68
CA ARG A 100 -2.93 10.05 18.43
C ARG A 100 -2.35 10.22 19.84
N PHE A 101 -1.98 9.13 20.50
CA PHE A 101 -1.28 9.16 21.79
C PHE A 101 0.07 9.90 21.66
N LEU A 102 0.78 9.71 20.56
CA LEU A 102 2.02 10.43 20.23
C LEU A 102 1.75 11.85 19.67
N ARG A 103 0.51 12.34 19.72
CA ARG A 103 0.10 13.67 19.23
C ARG A 103 0.34 13.89 17.74
N VAL A 104 0.24 12.84 16.94
CA VAL A 104 0.24 12.94 15.47
C VAL A 104 -1.06 13.60 15.02
N ASP A 105 -0.99 14.43 13.97
CA ASP A 105 -2.19 15.03 13.36
C ASP A 105 -3.24 13.96 12.98
N HIS A 106 -4.51 14.31 13.10
CA HIS A 106 -5.61 13.37 12.85
C HIS A 106 -5.58 12.73 11.48
N THR A 107 -5.40 13.54 10.45
CA THR A 107 -5.40 13.08 9.04
C THR A 107 -4.17 12.20 8.78
N LEU A 108 -3.00 12.63 9.22
CA LEU A 108 -1.76 11.86 9.08
C LEU A 108 -1.83 10.54 9.86
N ALA A 109 -2.43 10.55 11.06
CA ALA A 109 -2.63 9.33 11.86
C ALA A 109 -3.53 8.32 11.14
N LEU A 110 -4.64 8.76 10.51
CA LEU A 110 -5.51 7.88 9.72
C LEU A 110 -4.84 7.38 8.45
N LEU A 111 -4.10 8.24 7.74
CA LEU A 111 -3.33 7.83 6.56
C LEU A 111 -2.32 6.74 6.89
N THR A 112 -1.54 6.94 7.96
CA THR A 112 -0.52 5.99 8.42
C THR A 112 -1.19 4.69 8.90
N ALA A 113 -2.29 4.80 9.67
CA ALA A 113 -3.04 3.64 10.13
C ALA A 113 -3.56 2.78 8.97
N CYS A 114 -4.19 3.39 7.96
CA CYS A 114 -4.65 2.67 6.78
C CYS A 114 -3.49 2.10 5.95
N GLY A 115 -2.41 2.85 5.81
CA GLY A 115 -1.22 2.40 5.09
C GLY A 115 -0.60 1.15 5.71
N CYS A 116 -0.34 1.17 7.02
CA CYS A 116 0.23 0.04 7.74
C CYS A 116 -0.74 -1.16 7.84
N SER A 117 -2.05 -0.90 7.92
CA SER A 117 -3.02 -1.96 8.19
C SER A 117 -3.63 -2.60 6.94
N ILE A 118 -3.52 -2.00 5.75
CA ILE A 118 -4.15 -2.55 4.53
C ILE A 118 -3.09 -2.93 3.49
N CYS A 119 -2.62 -1.96 2.69
CA CYS A 119 -1.76 -2.26 1.54
C CYS A 119 -0.75 -1.15 1.19
N GLY A 120 -0.26 -0.45 2.18
CA GLY A 120 0.80 0.52 1.99
C GLY A 120 0.36 1.78 1.27
N ALA A 121 1.16 2.20 0.30
CA ALA A 121 0.94 3.41 -0.49
C ALA A 121 -0.44 3.45 -1.16
N ALA A 122 -0.94 2.31 -1.64
CA ALA A 122 -2.25 2.23 -2.26
C ALA A 122 -3.39 2.59 -1.29
N ALA A 123 -3.29 2.15 -0.02
CA ALA A 123 -4.26 2.49 1.02
C ALA A 123 -4.20 3.98 1.39
N VAL A 124 -2.99 4.51 1.61
CA VAL A 124 -2.79 5.94 1.89
C VAL A 124 -3.46 6.79 0.81
N MET A 125 -3.16 6.54 -0.45
CA MET A 125 -3.71 7.31 -1.57
C MET A 125 -5.20 7.04 -1.80
N GLY A 126 -5.65 5.82 -1.50
CA GLY A 126 -7.06 5.44 -1.59
C GLY A 126 -7.96 6.22 -0.64
N VAL A 127 -7.50 6.43 0.59
CA VAL A 127 -8.25 7.17 1.62
C VAL A 127 -7.95 8.67 1.63
N SER A 128 -6.86 9.13 1.02
CA SER A 128 -6.41 10.53 1.05
C SER A 128 -7.47 11.52 0.58
N GLY A 129 -8.21 11.16 -0.48
CA GLY A 129 -9.30 11.98 -1.01
C GLY A 129 -10.49 12.06 -0.05
N ALA A 130 -10.82 10.95 0.62
CA ALA A 130 -11.90 10.89 1.61
C ALA A 130 -11.58 11.74 2.85
N LEU A 131 -10.32 11.75 3.25
CA LEU A 131 -9.82 12.50 4.40
C LEU A 131 -9.46 13.96 4.08
N LYS A 132 -9.59 14.38 2.82
CA LYS A 132 -9.13 15.70 2.32
C LYS A 132 -7.67 15.99 2.73
N ALA A 133 -6.83 14.96 2.66
CA ALA A 133 -5.45 15.01 3.10
C ALA A 133 -4.62 15.99 2.25
N LYS A 134 -3.69 16.69 2.88
CA LYS A 134 -2.70 17.51 2.19
C LYS A 134 -1.70 16.60 1.47
N ALA A 135 -1.11 17.09 0.38
CA ALA A 135 -0.12 16.34 -0.37
C ALA A 135 1.07 15.88 0.50
N ASP A 136 1.59 16.78 1.34
CA ASP A 136 2.72 16.49 2.23
C ASP A 136 2.40 15.38 3.24
N GLN A 137 1.17 15.34 3.78
CA GLN A 137 0.73 14.28 4.70
C GLN A 137 0.67 12.92 4.00
N SER A 138 0.14 12.89 2.77
CA SER A 138 0.05 11.66 1.98
C SER A 138 1.44 11.14 1.61
N VAL A 139 2.33 12.02 1.17
CA VAL A 139 3.71 11.68 0.81
C VAL A 139 4.48 11.17 2.03
N LEU A 140 4.34 11.83 3.19
CA LEU A 140 4.97 11.41 4.43
C LEU A 140 4.47 10.02 4.88
N ALA A 141 3.17 9.79 4.86
CA ALA A 141 2.60 8.49 5.20
C ALA A 141 3.08 7.37 4.26
N VAL A 142 3.14 7.63 2.94
CA VAL A 142 3.68 6.68 1.95
C VAL A 142 5.14 6.37 2.22
N ALA A 143 5.97 7.39 2.50
CA ALA A 143 7.38 7.20 2.78
C ALA A 143 7.61 6.34 4.04
N ILE A 144 6.85 6.61 5.12
CA ILE A 144 6.90 5.83 6.37
C ILE A 144 6.58 4.36 6.07
N VAL A 145 5.48 4.10 5.39
CA VAL A 145 5.01 2.74 5.12
C VAL A 145 5.97 1.98 4.20
N ALA A 146 6.56 2.66 3.21
CA ALA A 146 7.53 2.05 2.30
C ALA A 146 8.82 1.65 3.02
N ILE A 147 9.35 2.52 3.89
CA ILE A 147 10.55 2.24 4.69
C ILE A 147 10.28 1.06 5.62
N LEU A 148 9.17 1.10 6.36
CA LEU A 148 8.82 0.02 7.29
C LEU A 148 8.56 -1.30 6.55
N GLY A 149 7.88 -1.25 5.41
CA GLY A 149 7.66 -2.43 4.59
C GLY A 149 8.97 -3.11 4.21
N THR A 150 9.97 -2.34 3.80
CA THR A 150 11.31 -2.87 3.47
C THR A 150 12.00 -3.47 4.70
N VAL A 151 12.01 -2.75 5.83
CA VAL A 151 12.65 -3.21 7.07
C VAL A 151 11.99 -4.51 7.57
N PHE A 152 10.67 -4.55 7.63
CA PHE A 152 9.95 -5.73 8.10
C PHE A 152 10.04 -6.91 7.12
N THR A 153 10.15 -6.66 5.81
CA THR A 153 10.46 -7.73 4.83
C THR A 153 11.78 -8.40 5.16
N LEU A 154 12.82 -7.62 5.44
CA LEU A 154 14.12 -8.19 5.83
C LEU A 154 14.02 -8.96 7.14
N ILE A 155 13.36 -8.41 8.16
CA ILE A 155 13.14 -9.09 9.45
C ILE A 155 12.47 -10.45 9.22
N GLU A 156 11.38 -10.50 8.44
CA GLU A 156 10.63 -11.72 8.19
C GLU A 156 11.44 -12.75 7.37
N VAL A 157 12.15 -12.32 6.33
CA VAL A 157 13.00 -13.19 5.51
C VAL A 157 14.11 -13.82 6.36
N PHE A 158 14.77 -13.05 7.23
CA PHE A 158 15.80 -13.59 8.12
C PHE A 158 15.21 -14.46 9.25
N ALA A 159 13.98 -14.17 9.69
CA ALA A 159 13.29 -14.98 10.69
C ALA A 159 12.74 -16.30 10.14
N GLN A 160 12.45 -16.37 8.83
CA GLN A 160 11.80 -17.52 8.18
C GLN A 160 12.39 -18.88 8.58
N PRO A 161 13.71 -19.13 8.53
CA PRO A 161 14.28 -20.44 8.87
C PRO A 161 14.17 -20.78 10.36
N ILE A 162 13.91 -19.80 11.23
CA ILE A 162 13.85 -19.96 12.70
C ILE A 162 12.41 -20.21 13.17
N LEU A 163 11.42 -19.75 12.38
CA LEU A 163 10.01 -19.77 12.79
C LEU A 163 9.38 -21.17 12.79
N GLY A 164 9.94 -22.13 12.05
CA GLY A 164 9.41 -23.49 11.96
C GLY A 164 8.04 -23.59 11.26
N PHE A 165 7.63 -22.58 10.51
CA PHE A 165 6.40 -22.58 9.73
C PHE A 165 6.54 -23.40 8.46
N THR A 166 5.42 -23.97 8.00
CA THR A 166 5.32 -24.44 6.62
C THR A 166 5.38 -23.26 5.65
N ASP A 167 5.74 -23.53 4.39
CA ASP A 167 5.82 -22.48 3.35
C ASP A 167 4.51 -21.69 3.24
N SER A 168 3.36 -22.38 3.32
CA SER A 168 2.05 -21.73 3.26
C SER A 168 1.77 -20.85 4.48
N GLN A 169 2.06 -21.32 5.69
CA GLN A 169 1.88 -20.56 6.94
C GLN A 169 2.73 -19.29 6.94
N PHE A 170 4.01 -19.44 6.56
CA PHE A 170 4.89 -18.28 6.43
C PHE A 170 4.39 -17.29 5.37
N GLY A 171 3.92 -17.81 4.23
CA GLY A 171 3.32 -16.96 3.19
C GLY A 171 2.10 -16.19 3.69
N VAL A 172 1.17 -16.84 4.39
CA VAL A 172 -0.01 -16.18 4.98
C VAL A 172 0.43 -15.11 5.98
N MET A 173 1.34 -15.43 6.90
CA MET A 173 1.90 -14.48 7.85
C MET A 173 2.47 -13.25 7.14
N ALA A 174 3.35 -13.44 6.16
CA ALA A 174 3.97 -12.36 5.39
C ALA A 174 2.94 -11.51 4.62
N GLY A 175 1.90 -12.13 4.09
CA GLY A 175 0.80 -11.44 3.42
C GLY A 175 -0.05 -10.58 4.38
N LEU A 176 -0.25 -11.09 5.62
CA LEU A 176 -1.02 -10.40 6.65
C LEU A 176 -0.22 -9.33 7.41
N SER A 177 1.08 -9.47 7.58
CA SER A 177 1.93 -8.54 8.33
C SER A 177 2.45 -7.41 7.46
N LEU A 178 3.06 -7.72 6.32
CA LEU A 178 3.79 -6.76 5.48
C LEU A 178 2.88 -5.69 4.86
N HIS A 179 3.48 -4.56 4.54
CA HIS A 179 2.74 -3.35 4.15
C HIS A 179 2.34 -3.34 2.67
N GLU A 180 3.20 -3.81 1.75
CA GLU A 180 2.94 -3.77 0.31
C GLU A 180 2.95 -5.16 -0.32
N ILE A 181 2.31 -5.30 -1.50
CA ILE A 181 2.27 -6.56 -2.25
C ILE A 181 3.69 -7.00 -2.62
N ALA A 182 4.56 -6.07 -3.04
CA ALA A 182 5.92 -6.39 -3.41
C ALA A 182 6.72 -6.98 -2.24
N HIS A 183 6.53 -6.44 -1.04
CA HIS A 183 7.14 -6.94 0.19
C HIS A 183 6.63 -8.34 0.54
N ALA A 184 5.31 -8.56 0.48
CA ALA A 184 4.72 -9.86 0.75
C ALA A 184 5.20 -10.94 -0.25
N VAL A 185 5.32 -10.58 -1.53
CA VAL A 185 5.85 -11.47 -2.57
C VAL A 185 7.33 -11.77 -2.32
N ALA A 186 8.12 -10.78 -1.93
CA ALA A 186 9.54 -10.97 -1.65
C ALA A 186 9.76 -11.89 -0.43
N ALA A 187 9.03 -11.64 0.67
CA ALA A 187 9.11 -12.48 1.86
C ALA A 187 8.56 -13.89 1.59
N GLY A 188 7.34 -14.01 1.04
CA GLY A 188 6.77 -15.32 0.70
C GLY A 188 7.64 -16.12 -0.27
N GLY A 189 8.36 -15.43 -1.16
CA GLY A 189 9.30 -16.04 -2.10
C GLY A 189 10.50 -16.71 -1.44
N SER A 190 10.91 -16.29 -0.24
CA SER A 190 11.97 -16.98 0.51
C SER A 190 11.56 -18.39 0.96
N ALA A 191 10.25 -18.63 1.12
CA ALA A 191 9.67 -19.94 1.41
C ALA A 191 9.19 -20.69 0.14
N GLY A 192 9.60 -20.25 -1.05
CA GLY A 192 9.31 -20.92 -2.32
C GLY A 192 7.96 -20.53 -2.96
N PRO A 193 7.55 -21.28 -4.01
CA PRO A 193 6.34 -20.94 -4.78
C PRO A 193 5.06 -20.96 -3.96
N VAL A 194 4.88 -21.95 -3.07
CA VAL A 194 3.70 -22.08 -2.21
C VAL A 194 3.60 -20.89 -1.24
N GLY A 195 4.75 -20.50 -0.64
CA GLY A 195 4.81 -19.32 0.23
C GLY A 195 4.47 -18.04 -0.54
N THR A 196 4.95 -17.89 -1.77
CA THR A 196 4.61 -16.76 -2.63
C THR A 196 3.11 -16.65 -2.90
N ASP A 197 2.48 -17.76 -3.31
CA ASP A 197 1.05 -17.77 -3.65
C ASP A 197 0.20 -17.48 -2.42
N SER A 198 0.51 -18.08 -1.26
CA SER A 198 -0.17 -17.83 0.01
C SER A 198 -0.04 -16.37 0.44
N ALA A 199 1.15 -15.79 0.31
CA ALA A 199 1.38 -14.38 0.62
C ALA A 199 0.57 -13.44 -0.29
N ILE A 200 0.49 -13.76 -1.58
CA ILE A 200 -0.31 -12.98 -2.54
C ILE A 200 -1.80 -13.04 -2.16
N ILE A 201 -2.35 -14.23 -1.88
CA ILE A 201 -3.75 -14.42 -1.53
C ILE A 201 -4.08 -13.63 -0.26
N ALA A 202 -3.31 -13.80 0.81
CA ALA A 202 -3.52 -13.10 2.06
C ALA A 202 -3.42 -11.58 1.89
N LYS A 203 -2.44 -11.11 1.12
CA LYS A 203 -2.28 -9.66 0.86
C LYS A 203 -3.39 -9.09 0.01
N LEU A 204 -3.85 -9.78 -1.02
CA LEU A 204 -4.94 -9.32 -1.87
C LEU A 204 -6.28 -9.32 -1.12
N SER A 205 -6.49 -10.23 -0.15
CA SER A 205 -7.63 -10.19 0.77
C SER A 205 -7.67 -8.89 1.57
N ARG A 206 -6.52 -8.41 2.07
CA ARG A 206 -6.44 -7.09 2.73
C ARG A 206 -6.70 -5.93 1.76
N VAL A 207 -6.17 -6.00 0.54
CA VAL A 207 -6.42 -4.97 -0.50
C VAL A 207 -7.90 -4.84 -0.82
N LEU A 208 -8.64 -5.94 -0.85
CA LEU A 208 -10.09 -5.92 -1.08
C LEU A 208 -10.82 -5.09 -0.03
N LEU A 209 -10.35 -5.12 1.22
CA LEU A 209 -10.95 -4.37 2.33
C LEU A 209 -10.72 -2.84 2.22
N LEU A 210 -9.85 -2.37 1.32
CA LEU A 210 -9.65 -0.94 1.11
C LEU A 210 -10.95 -0.24 0.69
N ALA A 211 -11.79 -0.87 -0.12
CA ALA A 211 -13.04 -0.29 -0.59
C ALA A 211 -14.02 0.00 0.58
N PRO A 212 -14.42 -0.98 1.40
CA PRO A 212 -15.31 -0.72 2.53
C PRO A 212 -14.68 0.21 3.56
N VAL A 213 -13.38 0.09 3.86
CA VAL A 213 -12.69 0.98 4.80
C VAL A 213 -12.70 2.42 4.32
N ALA A 214 -12.40 2.69 3.05
CA ALA A 214 -12.41 4.05 2.50
C ALA A 214 -13.81 4.67 2.54
N ILE A 215 -14.86 3.89 2.31
CA ILE A 215 -16.25 4.35 2.43
C ILE A 215 -16.58 4.67 3.90
N ILE A 216 -16.28 3.78 4.83
CA ILE A 216 -16.54 3.98 6.27
C ILE A 216 -15.81 5.23 6.77
N LEU A 217 -14.52 5.37 6.47
CA LEU A 217 -13.74 6.54 6.86
C LEU A 217 -14.28 7.82 6.23
N GLY A 218 -14.71 7.78 4.97
CA GLY A 218 -15.33 8.89 4.29
C GLY A 218 -16.62 9.35 4.98
N ILE A 219 -17.47 8.41 5.41
CA ILE A 219 -18.70 8.68 6.17
C ILE A 219 -18.37 9.28 7.54
N VAL A 220 -17.47 8.65 8.28
CA VAL A 220 -17.07 9.10 9.62
C VAL A 220 -16.48 10.51 9.58
N GLU A 221 -15.61 10.79 8.62
CA GLU A 221 -14.98 12.10 8.47
C GLU A 221 -16.01 13.18 8.03
N ALA A 222 -16.95 12.83 7.16
CA ALA A 222 -18.02 13.72 6.78
C ALA A 222 -18.94 14.05 7.98
N TRP A 223 -19.25 13.08 8.83
CA TRP A 223 -19.99 13.31 10.07
C TRP A 223 -19.21 14.19 11.05
N ARG A 224 -17.92 13.95 11.18
CA ARG A 224 -17.04 14.73 12.05
C ARG A 224 -17.01 16.20 11.61
N GLN A 225 -16.80 16.45 10.30
CA GLN A 225 -16.77 17.80 9.73
C GLN A 225 -18.12 18.50 9.93
N ARG A 226 -19.25 17.81 9.74
CA ARG A 226 -20.59 18.36 9.99
C ARG A 226 -20.84 18.76 11.45
N ARG A 227 -20.26 18.03 12.40
CA ARG A 227 -20.36 18.41 13.83
C ARG A 227 -19.51 19.62 14.18
N GLN A 228 -18.45 19.88 13.43
CA GLN A 228 -17.54 21.00 13.66
C GLN A 228 -17.94 22.29 12.89
N SER A 229 -18.64 22.15 11.76
CA SER A 229 -19.16 23.28 11.00
C SER A 229 -20.51 23.73 11.54
N GLN A 230 -20.67 25.03 11.77
CA GLN A 230 -21.97 25.65 12.11
C GLN A 230 -22.95 25.66 10.92
N ASP A 231 -22.50 25.32 9.74
CA ASP A 231 -23.26 25.34 8.51
C ASP A 231 -23.91 23.96 8.26
N ARG A 232 -25.20 23.84 8.58
CA ARG A 232 -26.01 22.61 8.44
C ARG A 232 -26.39 22.24 7.02
N ASP A 233 -26.17 23.13 6.05
CA ASP A 233 -26.65 22.98 4.66
C ASP A 233 -25.61 22.39 3.68
N GLN A 234 -24.40 22.02 4.13
CA GLN A 234 -23.45 21.36 3.25
C GLN A 234 -23.95 19.99 2.81
N LYS A 235 -24.21 19.82 1.51
CA LYS A 235 -24.59 18.54 0.89
C LYS A 235 -23.55 17.47 1.24
N PHE A 236 -24.03 16.40 1.84
CA PHE A 236 -23.21 15.22 2.21
C PHE A 236 -22.70 14.55 0.95
N LYS A 237 -21.44 14.78 0.58
CA LYS A 237 -20.75 14.09 -0.50
C LYS A 237 -19.77 13.08 0.11
N VAL A 238 -20.15 11.82 0.09
CA VAL A 238 -19.21 10.73 0.43
C VAL A 238 -18.25 10.57 -0.75
N PRO A 239 -16.94 10.79 -0.58
CA PRO A 239 -15.97 10.57 -1.63
C PRO A 239 -15.79 9.06 -1.85
N ILE A 240 -16.55 8.51 -2.79
CA ILE A 240 -16.44 7.10 -3.17
C ILE A 240 -15.16 6.93 -4.00
N PRO A 241 -14.25 6.05 -3.63
CA PRO A 241 -13.04 5.75 -4.42
C PRO A 241 -13.41 4.92 -5.66
N TRP A 242 -13.91 5.57 -6.72
CA TRP A 242 -14.40 4.95 -7.95
C TRP A 242 -13.43 3.94 -8.57
N PHE A 243 -12.11 4.17 -8.41
CA PHE A 243 -11.07 3.26 -8.90
C PHE A 243 -11.10 1.88 -8.22
N MET A 244 -11.68 1.79 -7.01
CA MET A 244 -11.89 0.49 -6.33
C MET A 244 -12.99 -0.32 -7.03
N GLY A 245 -14.04 0.34 -7.54
CA GLY A 245 -15.02 -0.32 -8.43
C GLY A 245 -14.34 -0.86 -9.69
N GLY A 246 -13.43 -0.09 -10.28
CA GLY A 246 -12.58 -0.54 -11.39
C GLY A 246 -11.70 -1.73 -11.04
N PHE A 247 -11.09 -1.74 -9.84
CA PHE A 247 -10.31 -2.88 -9.34
C PHE A 247 -11.15 -4.16 -9.21
N ILE A 248 -12.33 -4.06 -8.60
CA ILE A 248 -13.25 -5.21 -8.45
C ILE A 248 -13.75 -5.70 -9.82
N ALA A 249 -14.10 -4.79 -10.72
CA ALA A 249 -14.50 -5.13 -12.08
C ALA A 249 -13.37 -5.84 -12.84
N ALA A 250 -12.14 -5.35 -12.77
CA ALA A 250 -10.97 -5.99 -13.37
C ALA A 250 -10.72 -7.40 -12.80
N SER A 251 -10.89 -7.55 -11.46
CA SER A 251 -10.81 -8.86 -10.82
C SER A 251 -11.87 -9.82 -11.31
N ALA A 252 -13.12 -9.36 -11.42
CA ALA A 252 -14.23 -10.18 -11.94
C ALA A 252 -13.98 -10.57 -13.41
N ILE A 253 -13.59 -9.63 -14.25
CA ILE A 253 -13.26 -9.86 -15.66
C ILE A 253 -12.14 -10.91 -15.78
N GLY A 254 -11.03 -10.74 -15.02
CA GLY A 254 -9.90 -11.67 -15.03
C GLY A 254 -10.24 -13.05 -14.49
N SER A 255 -11.25 -13.15 -13.59
CA SER A 255 -11.66 -14.42 -12.97
C SER A 255 -12.66 -15.22 -13.80
N TYR A 256 -13.61 -14.52 -14.45
CA TYR A 256 -14.75 -15.17 -15.10
C TYR A 256 -14.66 -15.22 -16.64
N ILE A 257 -13.72 -14.49 -17.26
CA ILE A 257 -13.56 -14.49 -18.73
C ILE A 257 -12.26 -15.20 -19.11
N PRO A 258 -12.31 -16.51 -19.49
CA PRO A 258 -11.11 -17.30 -19.81
C PRO A 258 -10.28 -16.72 -20.96
N ALA A 259 -10.93 -16.06 -21.93
CA ALA A 259 -10.25 -15.42 -23.06
C ALA A 259 -9.23 -14.35 -22.65
N ILE A 260 -9.40 -13.73 -21.50
CA ILE A 260 -8.49 -12.70 -20.96
C ILE A 260 -7.30 -13.34 -20.23
N GLY A 261 -7.39 -14.61 -19.84
CA GLY A 261 -6.34 -15.30 -19.09
C GLY A 261 -4.96 -15.21 -19.76
N LEU A 262 -4.90 -15.27 -21.10
CA LEU A 262 -3.65 -15.08 -21.84
C LEU A 262 -3.09 -13.65 -21.75
N ALA A 263 -3.95 -12.64 -21.56
CA ALA A 263 -3.56 -11.23 -21.45
C ALA A 263 -3.22 -10.82 -20.01
N VAL A 264 -3.66 -11.56 -19.00
CA VAL A 264 -3.45 -11.23 -17.57
C VAL A 264 -2.00 -10.98 -17.24
N PRO A 265 -1.00 -11.79 -17.64
CA PRO A 265 0.41 -11.52 -17.34
C PRO A 265 0.88 -10.17 -17.92
N MET A 266 0.42 -9.81 -19.10
CA MET A 266 0.75 -8.53 -19.74
C MET A 266 0.07 -7.36 -19.02
N LEU A 267 -1.21 -7.49 -18.65
CA LEU A 267 -1.96 -6.47 -17.92
C LEU A 267 -1.36 -6.21 -16.53
N VAL A 268 -0.96 -7.27 -15.83
CA VAL A 268 -0.26 -7.16 -14.55
C VAL A 268 1.11 -6.49 -14.70
N LYS A 269 1.84 -6.79 -15.78
CA LYS A 269 3.11 -6.13 -16.09
C LYS A 269 2.92 -4.63 -16.36
N ILE A 270 1.85 -4.26 -17.07
CA ILE A 270 1.44 -2.86 -17.27
C ILE A 270 1.07 -2.20 -15.93
N ALA A 271 0.33 -2.91 -15.05
CA ALA A 271 -0.01 -2.41 -13.73
C ALA A 271 1.25 -2.03 -12.93
N TYR A 272 2.23 -2.92 -12.85
CA TYR A 272 3.48 -2.64 -12.16
C TYR A 272 4.30 -1.53 -12.83
N LEU A 273 4.20 -1.38 -14.16
CA LEU A 273 4.83 -0.28 -14.89
C LEU A 273 4.24 1.06 -14.45
N ILE A 274 2.93 1.16 -14.48
CA ILE A 274 2.18 2.36 -14.13
C ILE A 274 2.39 2.70 -12.64
N LEU A 275 2.36 1.67 -11.76
CA LEU A 275 2.64 1.85 -10.33
C LEU A 275 4.07 2.32 -10.07
N GLY A 276 5.05 1.77 -10.78
CA GLY A 276 6.45 2.22 -10.66
C GLY A 276 6.64 3.69 -11.03
N MET A 277 5.98 4.15 -12.10
CA MET A 277 5.97 5.57 -12.48
C MET A 277 5.30 6.44 -11.41
N ALA A 278 4.18 5.98 -10.84
CA ALA A 278 3.51 6.69 -9.75
C ALA A 278 4.38 6.78 -8.50
N MET A 279 5.07 5.69 -8.13
CA MET A 279 5.98 5.66 -6.99
C MET A 279 7.19 6.58 -7.18
N ALA A 280 7.79 6.61 -8.37
CA ALA A 280 8.88 7.56 -8.68
C ALA A 280 8.39 9.01 -8.59
N ALA A 281 7.21 9.30 -9.13
CA ALA A 281 6.62 10.64 -9.04
C ALA A 281 6.29 11.05 -7.59
N LEU A 282 5.83 10.11 -6.76
CA LEU A 282 5.67 10.33 -5.31
C LEU A 282 7.01 10.64 -4.65
N GLY A 283 8.05 9.89 -4.96
CA GLY A 283 9.41 10.12 -4.45
C GLY A 283 9.93 11.52 -4.78
N LEU A 284 9.69 12.02 -5.99
CA LEU A 284 10.05 13.38 -6.41
C LEU A 284 9.30 14.48 -5.63
N ASN A 285 8.15 14.19 -5.04
CA ASN A 285 7.36 15.13 -4.26
C ASN A 285 7.62 15.05 -2.74
N VAL A 286 8.55 14.21 -2.29
CA VAL A 286 8.90 14.07 -0.87
C VAL A 286 9.53 15.35 -0.35
N ASN A 287 9.03 15.89 0.75
CA ASN A 287 9.66 17.02 1.44
C ASN A 287 10.45 16.52 2.65
N PHE A 288 11.78 16.42 2.51
CA PHE A 288 12.67 15.93 3.58
C PHE A 288 12.59 16.78 4.87
N SER A 289 12.32 18.08 4.76
CA SER A 289 12.18 18.93 5.94
C SER A 289 10.90 18.61 6.74
N VAL A 290 9.83 18.22 6.06
CA VAL A 290 8.59 17.75 6.70
C VAL A 290 8.82 16.38 7.35
N ILE A 291 9.50 15.47 6.66
CA ILE A 291 9.86 14.17 7.23
C ILE A 291 10.70 14.34 8.50
N ALA A 292 11.70 15.23 8.48
CA ALA A 292 12.57 15.46 9.63
C ALA A 292 11.83 16.07 10.82
N LYS A 293 10.86 16.96 10.58
CA LYS A 293 10.11 17.67 11.64
C LYS A 293 8.92 16.91 12.16
N GLU A 294 8.15 16.31 11.27
CA GLU A 294 6.84 15.71 11.58
C GLU A 294 6.83 14.18 11.47
N GLY A 295 7.88 13.58 10.88
CA GLY A 295 7.94 12.16 10.57
C GLY A 295 8.28 11.25 11.75
N VAL A 296 8.96 11.75 12.77
CA VAL A 296 9.45 10.91 13.88
C VAL A 296 8.30 10.27 14.66
N ARG A 297 7.30 11.05 15.05
CA ARG A 297 6.18 10.55 15.85
C ARG A 297 5.32 9.51 15.11
N PRO A 298 4.86 9.77 13.87
CA PRO A 298 4.12 8.76 13.12
C PRO A 298 4.99 7.55 12.76
N MET A 299 6.31 7.72 12.55
CA MET A 299 7.23 6.61 12.34
C MET A 299 7.31 5.69 13.57
N VAL A 300 7.48 6.24 14.77
CA VAL A 300 7.51 5.47 16.03
C VAL A 300 6.19 4.72 16.23
N SER A 301 5.05 5.38 16.03
CA SER A 301 3.74 4.73 16.10
C SER A 301 3.64 3.57 15.10
N ALA A 302 4.04 3.80 13.86
CA ALA A 302 3.97 2.81 12.80
C ALA A 302 4.91 1.62 13.04
N ILE A 303 6.14 1.85 13.56
CA ILE A 303 7.07 0.78 13.98
C ILE A 303 6.42 -0.10 15.04
N THR A 304 5.89 0.50 16.10
CA THR A 304 5.25 -0.24 17.19
C THR A 304 4.09 -1.09 16.66
N CYS A 305 3.25 -0.50 15.82
CA CYS A 305 2.12 -1.21 15.22
C CYS A 305 2.55 -2.27 14.20
N SER A 306 3.69 -2.10 13.54
CA SER A 306 4.25 -3.12 12.65
C SER A 306 4.73 -4.37 13.41
N PHE A 307 5.28 -4.21 14.61
CA PHE A 307 5.55 -5.34 15.48
C PHE A 307 4.28 -6.02 15.98
N VAL A 308 3.26 -5.24 16.31
CA VAL A 308 1.97 -5.80 16.75
C VAL A 308 1.28 -6.58 15.63
N ILE A 309 1.26 -6.06 14.40
CA ILE A 309 0.66 -6.79 13.26
C ILE A 309 1.45 -8.04 12.91
N LEU A 310 2.78 -8.01 13.02
CA LEU A 310 3.63 -9.19 12.86
C LEU A 310 3.31 -10.24 13.91
N ALA A 311 3.26 -9.85 15.18
CA ALA A 311 2.89 -10.75 16.27
C ALA A 311 1.45 -11.30 16.10
N LEU A 312 0.49 -10.45 15.73
CA LEU A 312 -0.89 -10.87 15.47
C LEU A 312 -0.96 -11.89 14.33
N SER A 313 -0.22 -11.64 13.25
CA SER A 313 -0.17 -12.52 12.07
C SER A 313 0.55 -13.86 12.34
N TRP A 314 1.35 -13.94 13.41
CA TRP A 314 1.96 -15.16 13.86
C TRP A 314 0.93 -16.13 14.50
N PHE A 315 -0.08 -15.58 15.19
CA PHE A 315 -1.08 -16.40 15.91
C PHE A 315 -2.29 -16.78 15.05
N ILE A 316 -2.42 -16.25 13.85
CA ILE A 316 -3.46 -16.56 12.89
C ILE A 316 -2.99 -17.68 11.94
#